data_f0d4d5bb260568dbaa3220bb970051bf
#
_entry.id   f0d4d5bb260568dbaa3220bb970051bf
#
_cell.length_a   1.000
_cell.length_b   1.000
_cell.length_c   1.000
_cell.angle_alpha   90.00
_cell.angle_beta   90.00
_cell.angle_gamma   90.00
#
_symmetry.space_group_name_H-M   'P 1'
#
loop_
_entity.id
_entity.type
_entity.pdbx_description
1 polymer ?
#
loop_
_entity_poly.entity_id
_entity_poly.type
_entity_poly.pdbx_seq_one_letter_code
_entity_poly.pdbx_strand_id
1 'polypeptide(L)'
;MTTGLVTTRRMIGPMLEEILRPASDPSAGPIARLDFLTFNRVEGRWDYVSMDTRAPVGIMPAWSFTRGEGAEIVLQFQPFALAGTGPGVTGQMLRMDTVIRRDGPDQDVKDQHFILADGTGTAWLAHRYAYARRR
;
A
#
# COMPACT_ATOMS: atom_id res chain seq x y z
N MET A 1 -6.53 -1.34 -13.53
CA MET A 1 -5.06 -1.57 -13.59
C MET A 1 -4.40 -0.28 -14.02
N THR A 2 -3.57 0.31 -13.18
CA THR A 2 -2.82 1.52 -13.56
C THR A 2 -1.65 1.08 -14.44
N THR A 3 -1.84 1.15 -15.74
CA THR A 3 -0.77 0.94 -16.71
C THR A 3 0.11 2.19 -16.77
N GLY A 4 1.39 2.01 -16.99
CA GLY A 4 2.32 3.13 -17.18
C GLY A 4 3.05 3.59 -15.91
N LEU A 5 3.02 2.80 -14.84
CA LEU A 5 3.80 3.05 -13.62
C LEU A 5 4.88 1.97 -13.43
N VAL A 6 5.99 2.37 -12.84
CA VAL A 6 7.11 1.50 -12.47
C VAL A 6 7.44 1.70 -11.00
N THR A 7 7.66 0.59 -10.32
CA THR A 7 8.09 0.57 -8.92
C THR A 7 9.57 0.26 -8.85
N THR A 8 10.32 1.10 -8.15
CA THR A 8 11.71 0.85 -7.78
C THR A 8 11.75 0.48 -6.30
N ARG A 9 12.46 -0.59 -5.97
CA ARG A 9 12.64 -1.07 -4.60
C ARG A 9 14.10 -1.10 -4.22
N ARG A 10 14.41 -0.68 -3.00
CA ARG A 10 15.74 -0.82 -2.42
C ARG A 10 15.68 -1.06 -0.92
N MET A 11 16.69 -1.72 -0.39
CA MET A 11 16.86 -1.83 1.05
C MET A 11 17.65 -0.65 1.59
N ILE A 12 17.15 -0.05 2.66
CA ILE A 12 17.85 0.95 3.46
C ILE A 12 18.03 0.32 4.85
N GLY A 13 19.17 -0.32 5.09
CA GLY A 13 19.31 -1.18 6.25
C GLY A 13 18.24 -2.27 6.26
N PRO A 14 17.48 -2.45 7.35
CA PRO A 14 16.39 -3.42 7.44
C PRO A 14 15.07 -2.94 6.83
N MET A 15 15.03 -1.75 6.25
CA MET A 15 13.82 -1.13 5.73
C MET A 15 13.75 -1.27 4.20
N LEU A 16 12.62 -1.72 3.68
CA LEU A 16 12.32 -1.69 2.26
C LEU A 16 11.70 -0.35 1.89
N GLU A 17 12.34 0.36 0.97
CA GLU A 17 11.77 1.53 0.30
C GLU A 17 11.16 1.11 -1.04
N GLU A 18 9.95 1.56 -1.31
CA GLU A 18 9.27 1.36 -2.59
C GLU A 18 8.84 2.72 -3.15
N ILE A 19 9.32 3.05 -4.35
CA ILE A 19 9.01 4.31 -5.04
C ILE A 19 8.29 4.01 -6.34
N LEU A 20 7.11 4.57 -6.52
CA LEU A 20 6.30 4.45 -7.72
C LEU A 20 6.43 5.72 -8.58
N ARG A 21 6.82 5.56 -9.84
CA ARG A 21 6.99 6.66 -10.82
C ARG A 21 6.36 6.31 -12.17
N PRO A 22 6.10 7.30 -13.03
CA PRO A 22 5.71 7.05 -14.42
C PRO A 22 6.75 6.19 -15.16
N ALA A 23 6.27 5.25 -15.95
CA ALA A 23 7.13 4.38 -16.75
C ALA A 23 7.90 5.12 -17.85
N SER A 24 7.43 6.31 -18.24
CA SER A 24 8.11 7.21 -19.16
C SER A 24 9.37 7.84 -18.59
N ASP A 25 9.46 7.96 -17.25
CA ASP A 25 10.65 8.44 -16.54
C ASP A 25 10.78 7.74 -15.18
N PRO A 26 11.27 6.49 -15.17
CA PRO A 26 11.30 5.67 -13.97
C PRO A 26 12.39 6.09 -12.96
N SER A 27 13.36 6.88 -13.40
CA SER A 27 14.50 7.30 -12.57
C SER A 27 14.36 8.69 -11.96
N ALA A 28 13.76 9.64 -12.70
CA ALA A 28 13.69 11.05 -12.32
C ALA A 28 12.28 11.64 -12.38
N GLY A 29 11.30 10.89 -12.89
CA GLY A 29 9.90 11.34 -12.95
C GLY A 29 9.30 11.62 -11.58
N PRO A 30 8.17 12.33 -11.52
CA PRO A 30 7.54 12.68 -10.26
C PRO A 30 7.16 11.41 -9.46
N ILE A 31 7.39 11.46 -8.17
CA ILE A 31 7.00 10.35 -7.28
C ILE A 31 5.47 10.34 -7.18
N ALA A 32 4.84 9.27 -7.64
CA ALA A 32 3.41 9.05 -7.49
C ALA A 32 3.07 8.47 -6.11
N ARG A 33 3.91 7.55 -5.60
CA ARG A 33 3.76 6.97 -4.27
C ARG A 33 5.12 6.60 -3.70
N LEU A 34 5.25 6.75 -2.39
CA LEU A 34 6.42 6.35 -1.61
C LEU A 34 5.95 5.51 -0.42
N ASP A 35 6.47 4.31 -0.32
CA ASP A 35 6.15 3.38 0.75
C ASP A 35 7.43 2.94 1.48
N PHE A 36 7.31 2.70 2.80
CA PHE A 36 8.34 2.03 3.59
C PHE A 36 7.74 0.86 4.34
N LEU A 37 8.46 -0.25 4.36
CA LEU A 37 8.08 -1.47 5.07
C LEU A 37 9.28 -1.99 5.86
N THR A 38 9.08 -2.28 7.14
CA THR A 38 10.10 -2.87 8.00
C THR A 38 9.50 -3.82 9.02
N PHE A 39 10.27 -4.82 9.46
CA PHE A 39 9.85 -5.68 10.56
C PHE A 39 10.34 -5.10 11.89
N ASN A 40 9.41 -4.74 12.75
CA ASN A 40 9.66 -4.27 14.11
C ASN A 40 9.95 -5.46 15.03
N ARG A 41 11.22 -5.67 15.37
CA ARG A 41 11.64 -6.79 16.21
C ARG A 41 11.23 -6.66 17.67
N VAL A 42 10.98 -5.44 18.15
CA VAL A 42 10.57 -5.19 19.53
C VAL A 42 9.13 -5.62 19.73
N GLU A 43 8.25 -5.21 18.81
CA GLU A 43 6.82 -5.53 18.89
C GLU A 43 6.46 -6.81 18.13
N GLY A 44 7.36 -7.35 17.33
CA GLY A 44 7.13 -8.58 16.55
C GLY A 44 6.07 -8.41 15.48
N ARG A 45 6.05 -7.27 14.79
CA ARG A 45 5.09 -6.95 13.73
C ARG A 45 5.75 -6.23 12.55
N TRP A 46 5.06 -6.18 11.43
CA TRP A 46 5.44 -5.30 10.33
C TRP A 46 4.91 -3.90 10.56
N ASP A 47 5.76 -2.90 10.40
CA ASP A 47 5.40 -1.48 10.32
C ASP A 47 5.48 -1.01 8.88
N TYR A 48 4.50 -0.20 8.46
CA TYR A 48 4.38 0.30 7.10
C TYR A 48 3.90 1.75 7.11
N VAL A 49 4.37 2.51 6.14
CA VAL A 49 3.85 3.86 5.89
C VAL A 49 3.75 4.07 4.38
N SER A 50 2.66 4.70 3.95
CA SER A 50 2.41 5.07 2.56
C SER A 50 2.13 6.56 2.42
N MET A 51 2.66 7.16 1.38
CA MET A 51 2.38 8.53 0.95
C MET A 51 2.05 8.51 -0.53
N ASP A 52 0.86 8.98 -0.90
CA ASP A 52 0.40 9.04 -2.29
C ASP A 52 0.20 10.49 -2.69
N THR A 53 0.99 10.97 -3.65
CA THR A 53 0.94 12.37 -4.10
C THR A 53 -0.27 12.68 -4.98
N ARG A 54 -0.98 11.63 -5.44
CA ARG A 54 -2.15 11.75 -6.30
C ARG A 54 -3.44 11.96 -5.51
N ALA A 55 -3.41 11.70 -4.20
CA ALA A 55 -4.55 11.82 -3.32
C ALA A 55 -4.21 12.65 -2.08
N PRO A 56 -5.08 13.56 -1.63
CA PRO A 56 -4.79 14.45 -0.50
C PRO A 56 -5.08 13.75 0.85
N VAL A 57 -4.57 12.53 1.04
CA VAL A 57 -4.79 11.72 2.25
C VAL A 57 -3.66 11.78 3.26
N GLY A 58 -2.55 12.49 2.91
CA GLY A 58 -1.41 12.64 3.79
C GLY A 58 -0.60 11.36 3.99
N ILE A 59 -0.01 11.20 5.16
CA ILE A 59 0.79 10.04 5.55
C ILE A 59 -0.14 8.97 6.13
N MET A 60 -0.09 7.77 5.56
CA MET A 60 -0.96 6.65 5.94
C MET A 60 -0.13 5.56 6.63
N PRO A 61 -0.07 5.52 7.97
CA PRO A 61 0.59 4.43 8.69
C PRO A 61 -0.28 3.18 8.74
N ALA A 62 0.38 2.02 8.73
CA ALA A 62 -0.26 0.73 8.88
C ALA A 62 0.63 -0.25 9.63
N TRP A 63 0.02 -1.29 10.19
CA TRP A 63 0.70 -2.36 10.90
C TRP A 63 0.12 -3.72 10.52
N SER A 64 0.98 -4.74 10.59
CA SER A 64 0.53 -6.12 10.59
C SER A 64 0.37 -6.59 12.03
N PHE A 65 -0.77 -7.13 12.38
CA PHE A 65 -0.99 -7.82 13.66
C PHE A 65 -0.55 -9.30 13.62
N THR A 66 -0.10 -9.77 12.45
CA THR A 66 0.51 -11.07 12.26
C THR A 66 2.02 -10.93 12.15
N ARG A 67 2.78 -11.91 12.63
CA ARG A 67 4.25 -11.89 12.55
C ARG A 67 4.82 -12.20 11.17
N GLY A 68 3.96 -12.27 10.14
CA GLY A 68 4.38 -12.63 8.78
C GLY A 68 4.72 -14.11 8.64
N GLU A 69 4.08 -14.95 9.45
CA GLU A 69 4.13 -16.39 9.27
C GLU A 69 3.33 -16.74 8.02
N GLY A 70 4.01 -17.29 7.01
CA GLY A 70 3.41 -17.64 5.74
C GLY A 70 3.84 -16.73 4.58
N ALA A 71 3.14 -16.86 3.46
CA ALA A 71 3.44 -16.15 2.21
C ALA A 71 2.80 -14.75 2.11
N GLU A 72 2.11 -14.29 3.16
CA GLU A 72 1.33 -13.06 3.14
C GLU A 72 1.67 -12.13 4.31
N ILE A 73 1.66 -10.82 4.03
CA ILE A 73 1.68 -9.77 5.03
C ILE A 73 0.35 -9.03 4.93
N VAL A 74 -0.42 -9.00 6.01
CA VAL A 74 -1.69 -8.27 6.09
C VAL A 74 -1.47 -7.01 6.90
N LEU A 75 -1.51 -5.86 6.24
CA LEU A 75 -1.33 -4.54 6.84
C LEU A 75 -2.69 -3.89 7.06
N GLN A 76 -2.94 -3.40 8.27
CA GLN A 76 -4.14 -2.65 8.61
C GLN A 76 -3.79 -1.19 8.83
N PHE A 77 -4.42 -0.32 8.05
CA PHE A 77 -4.23 1.13 8.13
C PHE A 77 -5.10 1.74 9.21
N GLN A 78 -4.60 2.83 9.79
CA GLN A 78 -5.45 3.70 10.57
C GLN A 78 -6.58 4.28 9.70
N PRO A 79 -7.77 4.51 10.26
CA PRO A 79 -8.85 5.18 9.53
C PRO A 79 -8.40 6.54 9.00
N PHE A 80 -8.77 6.84 7.77
CA PHE A 80 -8.48 8.10 7.10
C PHE A 80 -9.72 8.61 6.36
N ALA A 81 -9.82 9.92 6.20
CA ALA A 81 -10.88 10.51 5.41
C ALA A 81 -10.53 10.44 3.92
N LEU A 82 -11.42 9.88 3.11
CA LEU A 82 -11.30 9.96 1.67
C LEU A 82 -11.87 11.29 1.19
N ALA A 83 -11.02 12.15 0.65
CA ALA A 83 -11.47 13.33 -0.07
C ALA A 83 -12.18 12.87 -1.35
N GLY A 84 -13.46 13.17 -1.44
CA GLY A 84 -14.36 12.51 -2.35
C GLY A 84 -14.00 12.53 -3.82
N THR A 85 -14.20 11.39 -4.41
CA THR A 85 -14.25 11.20 -5.86
C THR A 85 -15.66 10.86 -6.33
N GLY A 86 -16.68 11.33 -5.62
CA GLY A 86 -18.07 11.09 -6.00
C GLY A 86 -19.06 11.58 -4.95
N PRO A 87 -20.34 11.72 -5.31
CA PRO A 87 -21.34 12.34 -4.45
C PRO A 87 -21.69 11.54 -3.19
N GLY A 88 -21.17 10.36 -2.99
CA GLY A 88 -21.45 9.53 -1.80
C GLY A 88 -20.27 9.28 -0.88
N VAL A 89 -19.07 9.75 -1.23
CA VAL A 89 -17.82 9.39 -0.50
C VAL A 89 -17.07 10.58 0.07
N THR A 90 -17.52 11.80 -0.14
CA THR A 90 -16.86 13.00 0.41
C THR A 90 -16.98 13.03 1.92
N GLY A 91 -15.86 13.03 2.61
CA GLY A 91 -15.82 13.06 4.08
C GLY A 91 -16.10 11.73 4.77
N GLN A 92 -16.24 10.64 4.02
CA GLN A 92 -16.33 9.32 4.63
C GLN A 92 -15.00 8.88 5.21
N MET A 93 -15.07 8.34 6.43
CA MET A 93 -13.93 7.66 7.05
C MET A 93 -13.83 6.23 6.51
N LEU A 94 -12.66 5.88 6.04
CA LEU A 94 -12.32 4.55 5.57
C LEU A 94 -11.20 3.96 6.42
N ARG A 95 -11.24 2.66 6.57
CA ARG A 95 -10.10 1.84 6.91
C ARG A 95 -9.65 1.08 5.67
N MET A 96 -8.37 0.81 5.55
CA MET A 96 -7.81 0.02 4.46
C MET A 96 -7.03 -1.15 5.03
N ASP A 97 -7.26 -2.33 4.47
CA ASP A 97 -6.40 -3.49 4.66
C ASP A 97 -5.64 -3.74 3.37
N THR A 98 -4.33 -3.94 3.48
CA THR A 98 -3.47 -4.28 2.34
C THR A 98 -2.88 -5.66 2.56
N VAL A 99 -3.15 -6.58 1.64
CA VAL A 99 -2.56 -7.91 1.62
C VAL A 99 -1.45 -7.94 0.60
N ILE A 100 -0.22 -8.15 1.07
CA ILE A 100 0.96 -8.33 0.23
C ILE A 100 1.29 -9.81 0.22
N ARG A 101 1.34 -10.42 -0.97
CA ARG A 101 1.72 -11.83 -1.13
C ARG A 101 2.70 -12.00 -2.28
N ARG A 102 3.57 -12.95 -2.13
CA ARG A 102 4.45 -13.40 -3.20
C ARG A 102 3.68 -14.36 -4.12
N ASP A 103 3.71 -14.09 -5.42
CA ASP A 103 3.05 -14.88 -6.46
C ASP A 103 4.08 -15.46 -7.43
N GLY A 104 5.08 -16.14 -6.88
CA GLY A 104 6.19 -16.71 -7.62
C GLY A 104 7.54 -16.00 -7.37
N PRO A 105 8.61 -16.43 -8.05
CA PRO A 105 9.97 -15.90 -7.80
C PRO A 105 10.15 -14.45 -8.24
N ASP A 106 9.41 -14.02 -9.26
CA ASP A 106 9.55 -12.69 -9.88
C ASP A 106 8.24 -11.88 -9.85
N GLN A 107 7.26 -12.29 -9.05
CA GLN A 107 5.94 -11.66 -8.99
C GLN A 107 5.46 -11.47 -7.55
N ASP A 108 4.92 -10.29 -7.28
CA ASP A 108 4.19 -9.96 -6.07
C ASP A 108 2.82 -9.39 -6.41
N VAL A 109 1.87 -9.58 -5.51
CA VAL A 109 0.55 -8.96 -5.58
C VAL A 109 0.29 -8.20 -4.29
N LYS A 110 -0.23 -6.99 -4.43
CA LYS A 110 -0.71 -6.15 -3.34
C LYS A 110 -2.19 -5.85 -3.58
N ASP A 111 -3.06 -6.41 -2.75
CA ASP A 111 -4.50 -6.16 -2.77
C ASP A 111 -4.87 -5.18 -1.66
N GLN A 112 -5.58 -4.12 -2.02
CA GLN A 112 -6.05 -3.11 -1.07
C GLN A 112 -7.58 -3.17 -0.99
N HIS A 113 -8.08 -3.44 0.20
CA HIS A 113 -9.50 -3.45 0.51
C HIS A 113 -9.88 -2.22 1.32
N PHE A 114 -10.86 -1.47 0.86
CA PHE A 114 -11.46 -0.38 1.62
C PHE A 114 -12.60 -0.93 2.47
N ILE A 115 -12.71 -0.42 3.68
CA ILE A 115 -13.71 -0.80 4.66
C ILE A 115 -14.32 0.48 5.21
N LEU A 116 -15.63 0.64 5.15
CA LEU A 116 -16.30 1.78 5.75
C LEU A 116 -16.12 1.76 7.28
N ALA A 117 -15.67 2.88 7.82
CA ALA A 117 -15.48 3.05 9.26
C ALA A 117 -16.78 3.55 9.93
N ASP A 118 -17.94 3.02 9.53
CA ASP A 118 -19.27 3.37 10.02
C ASP A 118 -19.93 2.24 10.82
N GLY A 119 -19.21 1.14 11.05
CA GLY A 119 -19.70 -0.02 11.78
C GLY A 119 -20.53 -1.01 10.95
N THR A 120 -20.78 -0.76 9.66
CA THR A 120 -21.54 -1.67 8.79
C THR A 120 -20.76 -2.90 8.36
N GLY A 121 -19.43 -2.84 8.39
CA GLY A 121 -18.56 -3.89 7.85
C GLY A 121 -18.51 -3.93 6.32
N THR A 122 -19.07 -2.93 5.63
CA THR A 122 -19.02 -2.84 4.17
C THR A 122 -17.58 -2.73 3.71
N ALA A 123 -17.14 -3.68 2.88
CA ALA A 123 -15.78 -3.76 2.36
C ALA A 123 -15.78 -4.11 0.87
N TRP A 124 -14.78 -3.63 0.13
CA TRP A 124 -14.58 -3.96 -1.28
C TRP A 124 -13.11 -3.90 -1.67
N LEU A 125 -12.76 -4.64 -2.73
CA LEU A 125 -11.43 -4.53 -3.33
C LEU A 125 -11.33 -3.20 -4.09
N ALA A 126 -10.54 -2.26 -3.56
CA ALA A 126 -10.36 -0.94 -4.16
C ALA A 126 -9.27 -0.95 -5.23
N HIS A 127 -8.13 -1.60 -4.94
CA HIS A 127 -6.98 -1.64 -5.85
C HIS A 127 -6.31 -3.00 -5.81
N ARG A 128 -5.81 -3.42 -6.97
CA ARG A 128 -4.89 -4.54 -7.10
C ARG A 128 -3.66 -4.10 -7.86
N TYR A 129 -2.50 -4.30 -7.27
CA TYR A 129 -1.21 -4.08 -7.90
C TYR A 129 -0.53 -5.43 -8.13
N ALA A 130 -0.27 -5.76 -9.39
CA ALA A 130 0.54 -6.90 -9.76
C ALA A 130 1.92 -6.39 -10.20
N TYR A 131 2.96 -6.82 -9.52
CA TYR A 131 4.33 -6.44 -9.79
C TYR A 131 5.05 -7.59 -10.44
N ALA A 132 5.64 -7.34 -11.60
CA ALA A 132 6.55 -8.27 -12.26
C ALA A 132 7.96 -7.65 -12.29
N ARG A 133 8.97 -8.45 -11.95
CA ARG A 133 10.36 -8.02 -11.99
C ARG A 133 10.77 -7.75 -13.43
N ARG A 134 11.30 -6.55 -13.68
CA ARG A 134 11.99 -6.26 -14.94
C ARG A 134 13.41 -6.82 -14.87
N ARG A 135 13.79 -7.58 -15.88
CA ARG A 135 15.16 -8.06 -16.11
C ARG A 135 15.95 -7.07 -16.95
#